data_13d65cfd78e11c26a12b8a848cd1d937
#
_entry.id   13d65cfd78e11c26a12b8a848cd1d937
#
_cell.length_a   1.000
_cell.length_b   1.000
_cell.length_c   1.000
_cell.angle_alpha   90.00
_cell.angle_beta   90.00
_cell.angle_gamma   90.00
#
_symmetry.space_group_name_H-M   'P 1'
#
loop_
_entity.id
_entity.type
_entity.pdbx_description
1 polymer ?
#
loop_
_entity_poly.entity_id
_entity_poly.type
_entity_poly.pdbx_seq_one_letter_code
_entity_poly.pdbx_strand_id
1 'polypeptide(L)'
;MQNIKITIAYDGAAFHGWQFQPGELQTIQGTLQEALRKITQERIMIHGASRTDAGVHALGQVAHFKTRSNLTAQELQRAMNALMPPSVRVVEACDVGQDFHSRWLAQAKTYRYRIYRGRILPPFVYGRVLHYPWELNEDAMSAAARQFEGEHDFSSFAASTGSEEDDKDRDMMRVIYRSEIVRDPANCEIAYVVRGKSFLRYMVRKIVGTLLEVGKGKFDVSDIPRIFDARDRSLSGPTVQPQGLYLVGLEYPDPTNSWATFKAQRRAKG
;
A
#
# COMPACT_ATOMS: atom_id res chain seq x y z
N MET A 1 -15.75 18.20 -18.59
CA MET A 1 -15.18 16.92 -18.15
C MET A 1 -14.88 17.05 -16.66
N GLN A 2 -15.46 16.18 -15.84
CA GLN A 2 -15.23 16.16 -14.40
C GLN A 2 -13.95 15.39 -14.08
N ASN A 3 -13.26 15.73 -13.00
CA ASN A 3 -12.18 14.92 -12.41
C ASN A 3 -12.64 14.45 -11.03
N ILE A 4 -12.82 13.15 -10.88
CA ILE A 4 -13.40 12.54 -9.69
C ILE A 4 -12.32 11.80 -8.93
N LYS A 5 -12.14 12.15 -7.64
CA LYS A 5 -11.34 11.39 -6.68
C LYS A 5 -12.24 10.40 -5.97
N ILE A 6 -11.81 9.17 -5.86
CA ILE A 6 -12.47 8.12 -5.08
C ILE A 6 -11.52 7.53 -4.04
N THR A 7 -12.05 7.26 -2.85
CA THR A 7 -11.41 6.46 -1.80
C THR A 7 -12.05 5.08 -1.79
N ILE A 8 -11.21 4.03 -1.81
CA ILE A 8 -11.66 2.66 -2.04
C ILE A 8 -11.15 1.77 -0.91
N ALA A 9 -12.05 0.99 -0.32
CA ALA A 9 -11.70 -0.12 0.55
C ALA A 9 -11.92 -1.44 -0.19
N TYR A 10 -11.00 -2.41 -0.01
CA TYR A 10 -11.16 -3.74 -0.59
C TYR A 10 -10.49 -4.84 0.21
N ASP A 11 -11.15 -6.00 0.23
CA ASP A 11 -10.54 -7.29 0.56
C ASP A 11 -9.84 -7.84 -0.68
N GLY A 12 -8.51 -7.86 -0.64
CA GLY A 12 -7.68 -8.25 -1.79
C GLY A 12 -7.53 -9.75 -1.99
N ALA A 13 -8.07 -10.59 -1.09
CA ALA A 13 -7.80 -12.04 -1.06
C ALA A 13 -8.13 -12.74 -2.38
N ALA A 14 -9.21 -12.34 -3.06
CA ALA A 14 -9.64 -12.90 -4.33
C ALA A 14 -9.08 -12.17 -5.57
N PHE A 15 -8.22 -11.17 -5.39
CA PHE A 15 -7.75 -10.33 -6.48
C PHE A 15 -6.25 -10.52 -6.76
N HIS A 16 -5.89 -10.43 -8.03
CA HIS A 16 -4.51 -10.45 -8.52
C HIS A 16 -3.84 -9.06 -8.41
N GLY A 17 -4.17 -8.33 -7.34
CA GLY A 17 -3.65 -7.02 -7.00
C GLY A 17 -4.43 -5.87 -7.62
N TRP A 18 -3.83 -4.68 -7.53
CA TRP A 18 -4.46 -3.45 -8.02
C TRP A 18 -4.46 -3.36 -9.55
N GLN A 19 -3.29 -3.53 -10.18
CA GLN A 19 -3.05 -3.16 -11.57
C GLN A 19 -3.80 -4.06 -12.54
N PHE A 20 -4.58 -3.45 -13.46
CA PHE A 20 -5.18 -4.17 -14.59
C PHE A 20 -4.12 -4.93 -15.38
N GLN A 21 -4.43 -6.17 -15.69
CA GLN A 21 -3.62 -7.08 -16.50
C GLN A 21 -4.51 -7.68 -17.59
N PRO A 22 -4.00 -7.83 -18.82
CA PRO A 22 -4.73 -8.54 -19.87
C PRO A 22 -5.03 -9.99 -19.45
N GLY A 23 -6.14 -10.54 -19.94
CA GLY A 23 -6.58 -11.89 -19.63
C GLY A 23 -7.70 -11.94 -18.58
N GLU A 24 -7.94 -13.13 -18.01
CA GLU A 24 -9.07 -13.42 -17.11
C GLU A 24 -8.81 -13.05 -15.64
N LEU A 25 -7.64 -12.45 -15.33
CA LEU A 25 -7.27 -12.13 -13.96
C LEU A 25 -8.12 -11.00 -13.39
N GLN A 26 -8.84 -11.28 -12.30
CA GLN A 26 -9.58 -10.26 -11.57
C GLN A 26 -8.63 -9.33 -10.82
N THR A 27 -8.68 -8.03 -11.14
CA THR A 27 -7.91 -6.97 -10.49
C THR A 27 -8.82 -5.87 -9.98
N ILE A 28 -8.40 -5.15 -8.95
CA ILE A 28 -9.20 -4.05 -8.39
C ILE A 28 -9.44 -2.97 -9.45
N GLN A 29 -8.42 -2.55 -10.18
CA GLN A 29 -8.54 -1.54 -11.24
C GLN A 29 -9.49 -2.00 -12.35
N GLY A 30 -9.41 -3.26 -12.78
CA GLY A 30 -10.32 -3.81 -13.80
C GLY A 30 -11.78 -3.82 -13.34
N THR A 31 -12.03 -4.21 -12.08
CA THR A 31 -13.38 -4.20 -11.49
C THR A 31 -13.97 -2.80 -11.47
N LEU A 32 -13.20 -1.80 -11.07
CA LEU A 32 -13.63 -0.39 -11.04
C LEU A 32 -13.87 0.14 -12.46
N GLN A 33 -12.99 -0.16 -13.42
CA GLN A 33 -13.13 0.26 -14.82
C GLN A 33 -14.38 -0.33 -15.48
N GLU A 34 -14.66 -1.60 -15.22
CA GLU A 34 -15.84 -2.27 -15.76
C GLU A 34 -17.15 -1.71 -15.17
N ALA A 35 -17.18 -1.41 -13.87
CA ALA A 35 -18.30 -0.74 -13.24
C ALA A 35 -18.56 0.64 -13.89
N LEU A 36 -17.50 1.47 -14.02
CA LEU A 36 -17.62 2.78 -14.67
C LEU A 36 -18.06 2.67 -16.12
N ARG A 37 -17.51 1.71 -16.88
CA ARG A 37 -17.92 1.48 -18.29
C ARG A 37 -19.42 1.20 -18.41
N LYS A 38 -19.98 0.39 -17.50
CA LYS A 38 -21.42 0.08 -17.48
C LYS A 38 -22.27 1.30 -17.13
N ILE A 39 -21.79 2.16 -16.21
CA ILE A 39 -22.54 3.34 -15.74
C ILE A 39 -22.50 4.46 -16.77
N THR A 40 -21.31 4.77 -17.29
CA THR A 40 -21.09 5.98 -18.09
C THR A 40 -21.06 5.74 -19.59
N GLN A 41 -20.98 4.47 -20.02
CA GLN A 41 -20.74 4.04 -21.41
C GLN A 41 -19.40 4.58 -21.99
N GLU A 42 -18.48 5.00 -21.12
CA GLU A 42 -17.17 5.50 -21.48
C GLU A 42 -16.06 4.46 -21.17
N ARG A 43 -14.99 4.48 -21.95
CA ARG A 43 -13.72 3.80 -21.59
C ARG A 43 -12.90 4.71 -20.70
N ILE A 44 -13.01 4.55 -19.40
CA ILE A 44 -12.39 5.41 -18.40
C ILE A 44 -11.09 4.77 -17.91
N MET A 45 -10.00 5.55 -17.95
CA MET A 45 -8.74 5.18 -17.32
C MET A 45 -8.77 5.62 -15.85
N ILE A 46 -8.57 4.67 -14.94
CA ILE A 46 -8.46 4.93 -13.50
C ILE A 46 -6.98 4.97 -13.10
N HIS A 47 -6.57 6.03 -12.43
CA HIS A 47 -5.22 6.21 -11.92
C HIS A 47 -5.19 5.98 -10.41
N GLY A 48 -4.64 4.85 -9.96
CA GLY A 48 -4.45 4.56 -8.55
C GLY A 48 -3.22 5.25 -7.97
N ALA A 49 -3.30 5.66 -6.72
CA ALA A 49 -2.20 6.31 -6.00
C ALA A 49 -1.10 5.31 -5.61
N SER A 50 -1.47 4.07 -5.34
CA SER A 50 -0.55 2.99 -5.01
C SER A 50 -0.92 1.72 -5.75
N ARG A 51 0.08 0.93 -6.12
CA ARG A 51 -0.15 -0.46 -6.56
C ARG A 51 -0.04 -1.35 -5.32
N THR A 52 -1.00 -2.25 -5.14
CA THR A 52 -0.96 -3.32 -4.15
C THR A 52 -0.75 -4.65 -4.86
N ASP A 53 0.00 -5.56 -4.24
CA ASP A 53 0.23 -6.90 -4.78
C ASP A 53 -1.03 -7.78 -4.67
N ALA A 54 -1.03 -8.93 -5.33
CA ALA A 54 -2.05 -9.94 -5.18
C ALA A 54 -2.25 -10.32 -3.70
N GLY A 55 -3.49 -10.41 -3.24
CA GLY A 55 -3.85 -10.74 -1.86
C GLY A 55 -3.67 -9.62 -0.83
N VAL A 56 -3.20 -8.44 -1.22
CA VAL A 56 -3.04 -7.27 -0.33
C VAL A 56 -4.35 -6.49 -0.26
N HIS A 57 -4.74 -6.08 0.94
CA HIS A 57 -5.97 -5.35 1.23
C HIS A 57 -5.75 -3.83 1.21
N ALA A 58 -6.84 -3.06 1.19
CA ALA A 58 -6.81 -1.62 1.46
C ALA A 58 -8.04 -1.18 2.24
N LEU A 59 -7.83 -0.23 3.15
CA LEU A 59 -8.88 0.50 3.86
C LEU A 59 -9.14 1.86 3.22
N GLY A 60 -8.12 2.44 2.56
CA GLY A 60 -8.18 3.78 2.01
C GLY A 60 -7.27 3.96 0.79
N GLN A 61 -7.37 3.09 -0.22
CA GLN A 61 -6.75 3.34 -1.52
C GLN A 61 -7.40 4.55 -2.17
N VAL A 62 -6.60 5.44 -2.76
CA VAL A 62 -7.12 6.60 -3.50
C VAL A 62 -6.87 6.42 -5.00
N ALA A 63 -7.89 6.69 -5.79
CA ALA A 63 -7.77 6.78 -7.24
C ALA A 63 -8.50 8.02 -7.77
N HIS A 64 -8.21 8.38 -9.02
CA HIS A 64 -8.95 9.41 -9.72
C HIS A 64 -9.18 8.99 -11.17
N PHE A 65 -10.19 9.59 -11.75
CA PHE A 65 -10.51 9.42 -13.16
C PHE A 65 -11.22 10.66 -13.71
N LYS A 66 -11.20 10.81 -15.03
CA LYS A 66 -11.92 11.88 -15.73
C LYS A 66 -13.08 11.28 -16.51
N THR A 67 -14.26 11.95 -16.48
CA THR A 67 -15.48 11.54 -17.18
C THR A 67 -16.22 12.72 -17.77
N ARG A 68 -17.00 12.46 -18.82
CA ARG A 68 -17.96 13.40 -19.41
C ARG A 68 -19.38 13.17 -18.88
N SER A 69 -19.61 12.15 -18.08
CA SER A 69 -20.90 11.87 -17.45
C SER A 69 -21.38 13.09 -16.67
N ASN A 70 -22.68 13.31 -16.67
CA ASN A 70 -23.34 14.36 -15.88
C ASN A 70 -23.69 13.90 -14.45
N LEU A 71 -23.41 12.64 -14.10
CA LEU A 71 -23.64 12.13 -12.76
C LEU A 71 -22.70 12.81 -11.77
N THR A 72 -23.24 13.17 -10.61
CA THR A 72 -22.45 13.68 -9.48
C THR A 72 -21.50 12.60 -8.94
N ALA A 73 -20.47 13.01 -8.21
CA ALA A 73 -19.54 12.07 -7.56
C ALA A 73 -20.27 11.06 -6.65
N GLN A 74 -21.31 11.51 -5.92
CA GLN A 74 -22.13 10.68 -5.03
C GLN A 74 -23.02 9.69 -5.80
N GLU A 75 -23.54 10.07 -6.96
CA GLU A 75 -24.32 9.15 -7.83
C GLU A 75 -23.40 8.10 -8.43
N LEU A 76 -22.20 8.48 -8.91
CA LEU A 76 -21.19 7.55 -9.38
C LEU A 76 -20.78 6.56 -8.27
N GLN A 77 -20.55 7.03 -7.03
CA GLN A 77 -20.24 6.18 -5.88
C GLN A 77 -21.33 5.14 -5.63
N ARG A 78 -22.60 5.56 -5.59
CA ARG A 78 -23.73 4.66 -5.37
C ARG A 78 -23.87 3.63 -6.49
N ALA A 79 -23.79 4.08 -7.74
CA ALA A 79 -23.89 3.21 -8.90
C ALA A 79 -22.74 2.19 -8.99
N MET A 80 -21.49 2.63 -8.73
CA MET A 80 -20.33 1.72 -8.65
C MET A 80 -20.52 0.67 -7.57
N ASN A 81 -20.92 1.07 -6.35
CA ASN A 81 -21.15 0.15 -5.24
C ASN A 81 -22.28 -0.85 -5.47
N ALA A 82 -23.27 -0.51 -6.30
CA ALA A 82 -24.34 -1.43 -6.70
C ALA A 82 -23.88 -2.51 -7.68
N LEU A 83 -22.86 -2.21 -8.51
CA LEU A 83 -22.38 -3.12 -9.56
C LEU A 83 -21.17 -3.97 -9.14
N MET A 84 -20.40 -3.50 -8.16
CA MET A 84 -19.17 -4.16 -7.73
C MET A 84 -19.44 -5.27 -6.71
N PRO A 85 -18.56 -6.30 -6.64
CA PRO A 85 -18.65 -7.33 -5.59
C PRO A 85 -18.53 -6.72 -4.19
N PRO A 86 -19.12 -7.33 -3.13
CA PRO A 86 -19.09 -6.82 -1.76
C PRO A 86 -17.67 -6.58 -1.22
N SER A 87 -16.68 -7.27 -1.76
CA SER A 87 -15.27 -7.15 -1.38
C SER A 87 -14.57 -5.87 -1.87
N VAL A 88 -15.24 -5.02 -2.71
CA VAL A 88 -14.72 -3.73 -3.18
C VAL A 88 -15.78 -2.66 -2.97
N ARG A 89 -15.42 -1.58 -2.26
CA ARG A 89 -16.33 -0.45 -2.00
C ARG A 89 -15.64 0.88 -2.22
N VAL A 90 -16.33 1.76 -2.95
CA VAL A 90 -16.01 3.19 -2.95
C VAL A 90 -16.62 3.78 -1.70
N VAL A 91 -15.77 4.14 -0.73
CA VAL A 91 -16.21 4.67 0.58
C VAL A 91 -16.43 6.18 0.54
N GLU A 92 -15.76 6.86 -0.39
CA GLU A 92 -15.89 8.30 -0.61
C GLU A 92 -15.69 8.62 -2.09
N ALA A 93 -16.43 9.58 -2.61
CA ALA A 93 -16.22 10.16 -3.92
C ALA A 93 -16.44 11.68 -3.88
N CYS A 94 -15.57 12.44 -4.50
CA CYS A 94 -15.69 13.89 -4.59
C CYS A 94 -15.07 14.44 -5.88
N ASP A 95 -15.60 15.58 -6.32
CA ASP A 95 -15.00 16.36 -7.39
C ASP A 95 -13.68 16.97 -6.92
N VAL A 96 -12.70 17.01 -7.82
CA VAL A 96 -11.39 17.60 -7.57
C VAL A 96 -10.96 18.48 -8.74
N GLY A 97 -10.00 19.36 -8.49
CA GLY A 97 -9.43 20.20 -9.53
C GLY A 97 -8.90 19.39 -10.71
N GLN A 98 -8.93 19.98 -11.92
CA GLN A 98 -8.50 19.29 -13.15
C GLN A 98 -7.05 18.80 -13.11
N ASP A 99 -6.22 19.43 -12.27
CA ASP A 99 -4.82 19.12 -12.05
C ASP A 99 -4.58 18.06 -10.96
N PHE A 100 -5.62 17.61 -10.27
CA PHE A 100 -5.47 16.58 -9.26
C PHE A 100 -4.98 15.27 -9.89
N HIS A 101 -3.93 14.70 -9.31
CA HIS A 101 -3.43 13.39 -9.67
C HIS A 101 -3.13 12.55 -8.42
N SER A 102 -3.89 11.47 -8.22
CA SER A 102 -3.85 10.64 -7.01
C SER A 102 -2.45 10.13 -6.64
N ARG A 103 -1.60 9.80 -7.62
CA ARG A 103 -0.26 9.26 -7.36
C ARG A 103 0.78 10.36 -7.12
N TRP A 104 0.76 11.43 -7.93
CA TRP A 104 1.83 12.42 -7.91
C TRP A 104 1.68 13.43 -6.78
N LEU A 105 0.46 13.69 -6.34
CA LEU A 105 0.17 14.59 -5.23
C LEU A 105 0.22 13.92 -3.86
N ALA A 106 0.30 12.59 -3.79
CA ALA A 106 0.40 11.88 -2.53
C ALA A 106 1.69 12.27 -1.79
N GLN A 107 1.55 12.77 -0.56
CA GLN A 107 2.65 13.20 0.31
C GLN A 107 3.14 12.06 1.19
N ALA A 108 2.22 11.23 1.67
CA ALA A 108 2.54 10.06 2.46
C ALA A 108 1.54 8.93 2.20
N LYS A 109 1.98 7.72 2.50
CA LYS A 109 1.18 6.49 2.51
C LYS A 109 1.42 5.76 3.81
N THR A 110 0.36 5.22 4.39
CA THR A 110 0.44 4.41 5.60
C THR A 110 0.04 2.97 5.27
N TYR A 111 0.90 2.05 5.65
CA TYR A 111 0.63 0.61 5.60
C TYR A 111 0.59 0.03 7.00
N ARG A 112 -0.22 -1.01 7.19
CA ARG A 112 -0.31 -1.82 8.39
C ARG A 112 -0.21 -3.28 8.00
N TYR A 113 0.68 -4.02 8.66
CA TYR A 113 0.78 -5.46 8.49
C TYR A 113 0.35 -6.13 9.81
N ARG A 114 -0.72 -6.93 9.76
CA ARG A 114 -1.34 -7.57 10.92
C ARG A 114 -0.79 -8.97 11.13
N ILE A 115 -0.41 -9.29 12.37
CA ILE A 115 0.11 -10.59 12.79
C ILE A 115 -0.73 -11.06 13.97
N TYR A 116 -1.46 -12.16 13.80
CA TYR A 116 -2.24 -12.78 14.85
C TYR A 116 -1.35 -13.72 15.68
N ARG A 117 -1.35 -13.53 17.00
CA ARG A 117 -0.45 -14.19 17.96
C ARG A 117 -1.13 -15.33 18.72
N GLY A 118 -2.45 -15.42 18.68
CA GLY A 118 -3.20 -16.48 19.38
C GLY A 118 -2.86 -17.87 18.84
N ARG A 119 -2.94 -18.88 19.73
CA ARG A 119 -2.63 -20.27 19.39
C ARG A 119 -3.51 -20.84 18.27
N ILE A 120 -4.80 -20.49 18.28
CA ILE A 120 -5.80 -20.95 17.30
C ILE A 120 -6.26 -19.74 16.51
N LEU A 121 -6.12 -19.77 15.18
CA LEU A 121 -6.57 -18.70 14.29
C LEU A 121 -8.10 -18.73 14.17
N PRO A 122 -8.81 -17.65 14.58
CA PRO A 122 -10.26 -17.57 14.37
C PRO A 122 -10.61 -17.55 12.87
N PRO A 123 -11.68 -18.25 12.43
CA PRO A 123 -12.05 -18.31 11.01
C PRO A 123 -12.40 -16.95 10.42
N PHE A 124 -12.90 -15.99 11.19
CA PHE A 124 -13.28 -14.66 10.73
C PHE A 124 -12.11 -13.74 10.37
N VAL A 125 -10.88 -14.08 10.79
CA VAL A 125 -9.65 -13.36 10.42
C VAL A 125 -8.76 -14.16 9.48
N TYR A 126 -9.17 -15.38 9.13
CA TYR A 126 -8.48 -16.20 8.13
C TYR A 126 -8.34 -15.45 6.80
N GLY A 127 -7.16 -15.47 6.20
CA GLY A 127 -6.87 -14.73 4.98
C GLY A 127 -6.73 -13.21 5.14
N ARG A 128 -6.75 -12.68 6.39
CA ARG A 128 -6.69 -11.24 6.69
C ARG A 128 -5.59 -10.86 7.69
N VAL A 129 -4.84 -11.85 8.16
CA VAL A 129 -3.71 -11.69 9.08
C VAL A 129 -2.63 -12.73 8.73
N LEU A 130 -1.39 -12.47 9.12
CA LEU A 130 -0.40 -13.54 9.24
C LEU A 130 -0.61 -14.24 10.58
N HIS A 131 -0.85 -15.54 10.59
CA HIS A 131 -0.89 -16.33 11.82
C HIS A 131 0.53 -16.71 12.24
N TYR A 132 0.94 -16.24 13.43
CA TYR A 132 2.25 -16.55 13.99
C TYR A 132 2.13 -16.77 15.52
N PRO A 133 1.82 -18.00 15.99
CA PRO A 133 1.56 -18.28 17.40
C PRO A 133 2.82 -18.54 18.23
N TRP A 134 4.01 -18.63 17.60
CA TRP A 134 5.27 -18.91 18.30
C TRP A 134 5.82 -17.66 18.99
N GLU A 135 6.69 -17.88 19.97
CA GLU A 135 7.32 -16.78 20.70
C GLU A 135 8.06 -15.81 19.79
N LEU A 136 7.95 -14.53 20.10
CA LEU A 136 8.67 -13.43 19.48
C LEU A 136 9.11 -12.43 20.54
N ASN A 137 10.33 -11.96 20.45
CA ASN A 137 10.80 -10.81 21.21
C ASN A 137 10.25 -9.51 20.54
N GLU A 138 9.06 -9.09 20.98
CA GLU A 138 8.38 -7.91 20.42
C GLU A 138 9.11 -6.60 20.73
N ASP A 139 9.87 -6.54 21.82
CA ASP A 139 10.66 -5.36 22.18
C ASP A 139 11.85 -5.22 21.22
N ALA A 140 12.55 -6.32 20.90
CA ALA A 140 13.58 -6.32 19.87
C ALA A 140 13.01 -5.95 18.49
N MET A 141 11.82 -6.48 18.14
CA MET A 141 11.13 -6.08 16.90
C MET A 141 10.82 -4.58 16.88
N SER A 142 10.38 -4.01 18.00
CA SER A 142 10.07 -2.58 18.12
C SER A 142 11.33 -1.72 18.00
N ALA A 143 12.43 -2.15 18.60
CA ALA A 143 13.74 -1.47 18.47
C ALA A 143 14.24 -1.52 17.02
N ALA A 144 14.16 -2.69 16.37
CA ALA A 144 14.55 -2.86 14.97
C ALA A 144 13.65 -2.05 14.01
N ALA A 145 12.34 -1.97 14.28
CA ALA A 145 11.42 -1.21 13.44
C ALA A 145 11.82 0.27 13.32
N ARG A 146 12.29 0.89 14.39
CA ARG A 146 12.75 2.28 14.41
C ARG A 146 13.96 2.53 13.52
N GLN A 147 14.79 1.51 13.25
CA GLN A 147 15.95 1.62 12.37
C GLN A 147 15.58 1.86 10.89
N PHE A 148 14.32 1.65 10.51
CA PHE A 148 13.83 1.92 9.17
C PHE A 148 13.37 3.38 8.96
N GLU A 149 13.31 4.19 10.02
CA GLU A 149 12.95 5.61 9.92
C GLU A 149 14.09 6.43 9.30
N GLY A 150 13.73 7.46 8.55
CA GLY A 150 14.68 8.30 7.83
C GLY A 150 14.76 8.00 6.34
N GLU A 151 15.80 8.51 5.71
CA GLU A 151 16.11 8.30 4.29
C GLU A 151 17.19 7.23 4.15
N HIS A 152 16.85 6.13 3.47
CA HIS A 152 17.72 4.98 3.29
C HIS A 152 17.62 4.43 1.87
N ASP A 153 18.69 3.73 1.44
CA ASP A 153 18.67 2.86 0.28
C ASP A 153 18.01 1.51 0.64
N PHE A 154 16.81 1.26 0.11
CA PHE A 154 16.03 0.06 0.39
C PHE A 154 16.29 -1.09 -0.61
N SER A 155 17.43 -1.15 -1.26
CA SER A 155 17.80 -2.22 -2.19
C SER A 155 17.66 -3.60 -1.57
N SER A 156 18.13 -3.78 -0.31
CA SER A 156 18.02 -5.05 0.43
C SER A 156 16.55 -5.44 0.73
N PHE A 157 15.62 -4.51 0.67
CA PHE A 157 14.21 -4.70 1.00
C PHE A 157 13.28 -4.62 -0.22
N ALA A 158 13.81 -4.54 -1.44
CA ALA A 158 13.03 -4.47 -2.65
C ALA A 158 12.99 -5.81 -3.39
N ALA A 159 11.89 -6.07 -4.10
CA ALA A 159 11.87 -7.14 -5.07
C ALA A 159 12.51 -6.67 -6.38
N SER A 160 13.18 -7.60 -7.09
CA SER A 160 13.56 -7.42 -8.47
C SER A 160 12.33 -7.18 -9.34
N THR A 161 12.49 -6.38 -10.39
CA THR A 161 11.45 -6.19 -11.42
C THR A 161 11.34 -7.42 -12.33
N GLY A 162 12.36 -8.29 -12.32
CA GLY A 162 12.52 -9.41 -13.24
C GLY A 162 13.35 -9.05 -14.49
N SER A 163 13.81 -7.80 -14.61
CA SER A 163 14.71 -7.31 -15.64
C SER A 163 15.92 -6.64 -14.95
N GLU A 164 17.11 -7.10 -15.27
CA GLU A 164 18.34 -6.50 -14.74
C GLU A 164 18.54 -5.05 -15.20
N GLU A 165 18.09 -4.73 -16.43
CA GLU A 165 18.16 -3.37 -16.97
C GLU A 165 17.25 -2.40 -16.21
N ASP A 166 15.99 -2.80 -15.93
CA ASP A 166 15.04 -1.99 -15.17
C ASP A 166 15.45 -1.81 -13.71
N ASP A 167 16.23 -2.75 -13.15
CA ASP A 167 16.69 -2.68 -11.76
C ASP A 167 17.94 -1.78 -11.61
N LYS A 168 18.78 -1.63 -12.65
CA LYS A 168 20.03 -0.83 -12.60
C LYS A 168 19.79 0.67 -12.42
N ASP A 169 18.79 1.23 -13.09
CA ASP A 169 18.49 2.68 -13.06
C ASP A 169 17.39 3.04 -12.04
N ARG A 170 16.95 2.09 -11.25
CA ARG A 170 15.86 2.29 -10.30
C ARG A 170 16.32 3.03 -9.05
N ASP A 171 15.77 4.21 -8.81
CA ASP A 171 15.95 4.90 -7.54
C ASP A 171 15.45 4.05 -6.38
N MET A 172 16.36 3.61 -5.50
CA MET A 172 16.07 2.78 -4.32
C MET A 172 15.96 3.61 -3.04
N MET A 173 16.27 4.90 -3.09
CA MET A 173 16.16 5.79 -1.94
C MET A 173 14.69 6.01 -1.56
N ARG A 174 14.36 5.79 -0.29
CA ARG A 174 13.00 6.05 0.25
C ARG A 174 13.09 6.75 1.59
N VAL A 175 12.06 7.54 1.88
CA VAL A 175 11.92 8.24 3.16
C VAL A 175 10.77 7.62 3.93
N ILE A 176 11.07 7.07 5.09
CA ILE A 176 10.11 6.56 6.06
C ILE A 176 10.00 7.56 7.21
N TYR A 177 8.78 8.03 7.47
CA TYR A 177 8.48 9.03 8.49
C TYR A 177 8.17 8.41 9.86
N ARG A 178 7.65 7.17 9.87
CA ARG A 178 7.31 6.40 11.07
C ARG A 178 7.37 4.92 10.77
N SER A 179 7.93 4.14 11.68
CA SER A 179 8.07 2.70 11.57
C SER A 179 8.01 2.09 12.97
N GLU A 180 6.95 1.35 13.28
CA GLU A 180 6.70 0.88 14.64
C GLU A 180 5.96 -0.45 14.69
N ILE A 181 6.12 -1.16 15.82
CA ILE A 181 5.27 -2.28 16.23
C ILE A 181 4.20 -1.75 17.19
N VAL A 182 2.94 -2.00 16.86
CA VAL A 182 1.77 -1.66 17.68
C VAL A 182 1.19 -2.96 18.23
N ARG A 183 1.00 -3.03 19.56
CA ARG A 183 0.38 -4.17 20.24
C ARG A 183 -1.12 -3.94 20.36
N ASP A 184 -1.87 -5.00 20.10
CA ASP A 184 -3.32 -5.06 20.33
C ASP A 184 -3.65 -6.33 21.12
N PRO A 185 -3.43 -6.32 22.47
CA PRO A 185 -3.65 -7.50 23.30
C PRO A 185 -5.11 -7.97 23.31
N ALA A 186 -6.07 -7.05 23.14
CA ALA A 186 -7.50 -7.38 23.13
C ALA A 186 -7.86 -8.31 21.96
N ASN A 187 -7.16 -8.17 20.81
CA ASN A 187 -7.37 -8.99 19.63
C ASN A 187 -6.29 -10.07 19.45
N CYS A 188 -5.38 -10.25 20.41
CA CYS A 188 -4.21 -11.12 20.29
C CYS A 188 -3.37 -10.80 19.05
N GLU A 189 -3.23 -9.54 18.68
CA GLU A 189 -2.49 -9.10 17.49
C GLU A 189 -1.32 -8.20 17.85
N ILE A 190 -0.30 -8.27 16.99
CA ILE A 190 0.65 -7.20 16.82
C ILE A 190 0.56 -6.71 15.37
N ALA A 191 0.86 -5.45 15.14
CA ALA A 191 0.87 -4.89 13.81
C ALA A 191 2.15 -4.08 13.58
N TYR A 192 2.79 -4.29 12.44
CA TYR A 192 3.79 -3.35 11.95
C TYR A 192 3.08 -2.23 11.22
N VAL A 193 3.30 -0.99 11.65
CA VAL A 193 2.74 0.22 11.03
C VAL A 193 3.89 1.03 10.47
N VAL A 194 3.79 1.38 9.18
CA VAL A 194 4.81 2.18 8.51
C VAL A 194 4.16 3.29 7.69
N ARG A 195 4.68 4.51 7.88
CA ARG A 195 4.28 5.70 7.13
C ARG A 195 5.50 6.27 6.41
N GLY A 196 5.40 6.47 5.10
CA GLY A 196 6.50 6.99 4.30
C GLY A 196 6.01 7.67 3.01
N LYS A 197 6.91 8.34 2.32
CA LYS A 197 6.62 9.08 1.08
C LYS A 197 6.22 8.14 -0.07
N SER A 198 6.95 7.05 -0.21
CA SER A 198 6.72 6.03 -1.25
C SER A 198 7.38 4.72 -0.84
N PHE A 199 6.96 3.62 -1.47
CA PHE A 199 7.44 2.29 -1.17
C PHE A 199 7.80 1.55 -2.46
N LEU A 200 8.82 0.70 -2.38
CA LEU A 200 9.21 -0.23 -3.44
C LEU A 200 8.29 -1.46 -3.43
N ARG A 201 8.32 -2.20 -4.53
CA ARG A 201 7.58 -3.47 -4.62
C ARG A 201 8.07 -4.44 -3.54
N TYR A 202 7.14 -5.05 -2.80
CA TYR A 202 7.35 -5.98 -1.69
C TYR A 202 8.08 -5.40 -0.46
N MET A 203 8.49 -4.13 -0.47
CA MET A 203 9.30 -3.50 0.57
C MET A 203 8.72 -3.72 1.97
N VAL A 204 7.46 -3.37 2.21
CA VAL A 204 6.84 -3.51 3.54
C VAL A 204 6.82 -4.97 4.00
N ARG A 205 6.49 -5.90 3.10
CA ARG A 205 6.45 -7.33 3.40
C ARG A 205 7.84 -7.90 3.71
N LYS A 206 8.87 -7.38 3.08
CA LYS A 206 10.25 -7.78 3.32
C LYS A 206 10.80 -7.22 4.64
N ILE A 207 10.44 -5.98 4.98
CA ILE A 207 10.72 -5.39 6.29
C ILE A 207 10.07 -6.24 7.40
N VAL A 208 8.77 -6.58 7.26
CA VAL A 208 8.09 -7.43 8.25
C VAL A 208 8.77 -8.80 8.40
N GLY A 209 9.18 -9.41 7.30
CA GLY A 209 9.93 -10.68 7.35
C GLY A 209 11.24 -10.53 8.12
N THR A 210 11.97 -9.44 7.93
CA THR A 210 13.20 -9.13 8.67
C THR A 210 12.92 -8.90 10.16
N LEU A 211 11.87 -8.15 10.49
CA LEU A 211 11.44 -7.93 11.88
C LEU A 211 11.04 -9.25 12.57
N LEU A 212 10.42 -10.18 11.84
CA LEU A 212 10.13 -11.51 12.38
C LEU A 212 11.40 -12.31 12.67
N GLU A 213 12.43 -12.22 11.81
CA GLU A 213 13.71 -12.88 12.09
C GLU A 213 14.42 -12.26 13.31
N VAL A 214 14.28 -10.94 13.53
CA VAL A 214 14.72 -10.28 14.77
C VAL A 214 13.92 -10.79 15.98
N GLY A 215 12.61 -10.86 15.88
CA GLY A 215 11.75 -11.38 16.95
C GLY A 215 12.05 -12.83 17.34
N LYS A 216 12.53 -13.64 16.40
CA LYS A 216 12.98 -15.04 16.62
C LYS A 216 14.40 -15.13 17.21
N GLY A 217 15.12 -14.02 17.32
CA GLY A 217 16.53 -14.00 17.72
C GLY A 217 17.50 -14.55 16.68
N LYS A 218 17.09 -14.61 15.40
CA LYS A 218 18.00 -14.98 14.29
C LYS A 218 18.79 -13.79 13.76
N PHE A 219 18.26 -12.60 13.88
CA PHE A 219 18.94 -11.34 13.64
C PHE A 219 18.94 -10.51 14.91
N ASP A 220 20.01 -9.76 15.12
CA ASP A 220 20.06 -8.73 16.14
C ASP A 220 19.55 -7.39 15.60
N VAL A 221 19.17 -6.49 16.48
CA VAL A 221 18.79 -5.12 16.10
C VAL A 221 19.92 -4.42 15.36
N SER A 222 21.18 -4.69 15.74
CA SER A 222 22.40 -4.16 15.12
C SER A 222 22.68 -4.68 13.71
N ASP A 223 21.98 -5.72 13.25
CA ASP A 223 22.11 -6.21 11.88
C ASP A 223 21.36 -5.34 10.86
N ILE A 224 20.35 -4.57 11.28
CA ILE A 224 19.57 -3.75 10.36
C ILE A 224 20.44 -2.74 9.57
N PRO A 225 21.33 -1.95 10.20
CA PRO A 225 22.26 -1.10 9.45
C PRO A 225 23.14 -1.88 8.47
N ARG A 226 23.67 -3.04 8.87
CA ARG A 226 24.49 -3.89 8.00
C ARG A 226 23.73 -4.39 6.77
N ILE A 227 22.43 -4.74 6.94
CA ILE A 227 21.57 -5.17 5.84
C ILE A 227 21.34 -4.00 4.86
N PHE A 228 21.19 -2.76 5.34
CA PHE A 228 21.12 -1.57 4.49
C PHE A 228 22.41 -1.37 3.69
N ASP A 229 23.56 -1.39 4.37
CA ASP A 229 24.88 -1.15 3.76
C ASP A 229 25.23 -2.19 2.70
N ALA A 230 24.82 -3.44 2.91
CA ALA A 230 25.09 -4.53 1.98
C ALA A 230 24.37 -4.40 0.64
N ARG A 231 23.22 -3.69 0.57
CA ARG A 231 22.38 -3.56 -0.63
C ARG A 231 22.04 -4.89 -1.29
N ASP A 232 22.05 -5.95 -0.51
CA ASP A 232 21.79 -7.33 -0.94
C ASP A 232 20.49 -7.85 -0.31
N ARG A 233 19.51 -8.12 -1.17
CA ARG A 233 18.20 -8.65 -0.76
C ARG A 233 18.26 -10.05 -0.14
N SER A 234 19.31 -10.82 -0.35
CA SER A 234 19.48 -12.14 0.23
C SER A 234 19.77 -12.09 1.73
N LEU A 235 20.35 -10.99 2.21
CA LEU A 235 20.71 -10.78 3.62
C LEU A 235 19.52 -10.29 4.48
N SER A 236 18.44 -9.80 3.87
CA SER A 236 17.23 -9.44 4.59
C SER A 236 16.31 -10.65 4.80
N GLY A 237 15.37 -10.56 5.73
CA GLY A 237 14.41 -11.61 6.00
C GLY A 237 13.51 -11.97 4.79
N PRO A 238 12.75 -13.06 4.87
CA PRO A 238 11.89 -13.52 3.78
C PRO A 238 10.77 -12.53 3.51
N THR A 239 10.25 -12.51 2.27
CA THR A 239 9.03 -11.76 1.96
C THR A 239 7.83 -12.50 2.55
N VAL A 240 7.19 -11.92 3.58
CA VAL A 240 6.00 -12.52 4.19
C VAL A 240 4.80 -12.49 3.26
N GLN A 241 3.80 -13.34 3.56
CA GLN A 241 2.59 -13.48 2.76
C GLN A 241 1.76 -12.18 2.71
N PRO A 242 0.96 -11.94 1.65
CA PRO A 242 0.30 -10.66 1.44
C PRO A 242 -0.90 -10.38 2.35
N GLN A 243 -1.61 -11.43 2.83
CA GLN A 243 -2.89 -11.31 3.52
C GLN A 243 -2.86 -10.52 4.84
N GLY A 244 -1.68 -10.30 5.41
CA GLY A 244 -1.54 -9.42 6.58
C GLY A 244 -1.43 -7.94 6.22
N LEU A 245 -1.17 -7.59 4.95
CA LEU A 245 -0.85 -6.23 4.52
C LEU A 245 -2.09 -5.43 4.11
N TYR A 246 -2.20 -4.23 4.66
CA TYR A 246 -3.25 -3.25 4.37
C TYR A 246 -2.64 -1.91 3.99
N LEU A 247 -3.08 -1.34 2.87
CA LEU A 247 -2.92 0.08 2.61
C LEU A 247 -3.99 0.81 3.44
N VAL A 248 -3.57 1.49 4.51
CA VAL A 248 -4.50 2.15 5.46
C VAL A 248 -5.03 3.44 4.87
N GLY A 249 -4.17 4.25 4.25
CA GLY A 249 -4.59 5.52 3.66
C GLY A 249 -3.42 6.28 3.03
N LEU A 250 -3.79 7.39 2.44
CA LEU A 250 -2.88 8.33 1.78
C LEU A 250 -3.15 9.74 2.25
N GLU A 251 -2.11 10.54 2.31
CA GLU A 251 -2.16 11.96 2.65
C GLU A 251 -1.90 12.80 1.40
N TYR A 252 -2.66 13.87 1.28
CA TYR A 252 -2.57 14.84 0.19
C TYR A 252 -2.34 16.24 0.77
N PRO A 253 -1.75 17.16 0.00
CA PRO A 253 -1.70 18.56 0.41
C PRO A 253 -3.12 19.09 0.60
N ASP A 254 -3.24 20.12 1.43
CA ASP A 254 -4.49 20.85 1.58
C ASP A 254 -5.07 21.16 0.19
N PRO A 255 -6.37 20.89 -0.06
CA PRO A 255 -7.02 21.14 -1.35
C PRO A 255 -6.93 22.60 -1.82
N THR A 256 -6.61 23.55 -0.94
CA THR A 256 -6.30 24.94 -1.29
C THR A 256 -4.95 25.12 -2.00
N ASN A 257 -4.04 24.12 -1.91
CA ASN A 257 -2.76 24.11 -2.63
C ASN A 257 -2.90 23.45 -4.01
N SER A 258 -2.91 24.25 -5.07
CA SER A 258 -3.02 23.78 -6.44
C SER A 258 -1.79 22.96 -6.89
N TRP A 259 -1.96 22.08 -7.88
CA TRP A 259 -0.85 21.37 -8.56
C TRP A 259 0.21 22.34 -9.14
N ALA A 260 -0.19 23.53 -9.54
CA ALA A 260 0.71 24.56 -10.00
C ALA A 260 1.70 24.98 -8.91
N THR A 261 1.21 25.18 -7.68
CA THR A 261 2.05 25.48 -6.50
C THR A 261 3.00 24.34 -6.17
N PHE A 262 2.55 23.09 -6.25
CA PHE A 262 3.38 21.90 -6.02
C PHE A 262 4.48 21.73 -7.09
N LYS A 263 4.17 21.96 -8.38
CA LYS A 263 5.18 21.97 -9.46
C LYS A 263 6.24 23.06 -9.26
N ALA A 264 5.83 24.25 -8.85
CA ALA A 264 6.75 25.36 -8.59
C ALA A 264 7.72 25.01 -7.44
N GLN A 265 7.21 24.43 -6.35
CA GLN A 265 8.01 24.00 -5.21
C GLN A 265 8.99 22.86 -5.54
N ARG A 266 8.63 21.95 -6.43
CA ARG A 266 9.53 20.88 -6.90
C ARG A 266 10.64 21.39 -7.82
N ARG A 267 10.36 22.37 -8.68
CA ARG A 267 11.37 23.01 -9.55
C ARG A 267 12.36 23.87 -8.79
N ALA A 268 11.97 24.40 -7.62
CA ALA A 268 12.83 25.22 -6.76
C ALA A 268 13.76 24.35 -5.85
N LYS A 269 13.55 23.03 -5.80
CA LYS A 269 14.34 22.08 -4.97
C LYS A 269 15.25 21.16 -5.79
N GLY A 270 15.25 21.24 -7.08
CA GLY A 270 16.18 20.56 -8.00
C GLY A 270 16.97 21.58 -8.79
#